data_84a201ae61dc823794c167e68f6acb89
#
_entry.id   84a201ae61dc823794c167e68f6acb89
#
_cell.length_a   1.000
_cell.length_b   1.000
_cell.length_c   1.000
_cell.angle_alpha   90.00
_cell.angle_beta   90.00
_cell.angle_gamma   90.00
#
_symmetry.space_group_name_H-M   'P 1'
#
loop_
_entity.id
_entity.type
_entity.pdbx_description
1 polymer ?
#
loop_
_entity_poly.entity_id
_entity_poly.type
_entity_poly.pdbx_seq_one_letter_code
_entity_poly.pdbx_strand_id
1 'polypeptide(L)'
;IMKFNFKTKGRNKVKNYEGADAYRLSPEWQLYTLAVTSVLGGKFYEGTQEQVKRIQNLVMQCEPLFVAKLAVYTRKKMNLRSIPLVLAVELAKVHRGDSIVNKMVKGIVQRADEITELLAYYQQANEREGIKKLNRLSKQIQTGLRETFNQFDEYQFAKYNRNTEVKLKDALFLVHPKAKDSSQQAIFDKIVSDSLEIPYTWETELSALGQGKYNSEEEKEQAFRLKWEELIDSGKLGYMALLRNLRNILESKVSKEHIIKVVEVLSSPESVRRSRQLPFRFLAAYRELSKVKSAYAGRIMEALEVAVKISAENIKGFGWDTEVLIACDVSGSMQSPVSPKSKILSYDIGLMLAMLLKSRCANAITGMFGDKWKIVNVPTRGILANVDAFYKREGEVGYATNGY
;
A
#
# COMPACT_ATOMS: atom_id res chain seq x y z
N ILE A 1 5.20 2.04 -39.92
CA ILE A 1 3.94 2.31 -39.23
C ILE A 1 3.38 0.94 -38.82
N MET A 2 3.53 0.57 -37.55
CA MET A 2 2.88 -0.65 -37.04
C MET A 2 1.38 -0.42 -36.96
N LYS A 3 0.63 -1.22 -37.69
CA LYS A 3 -0.82 -1.24 -37.61
C LYS A 3 -1.23 -2.05 -36.37
N PHE A 4 -1.64 -1.39 -35.29
CA PHE A 4 -2.15 -2.05 -34.08
C PHE A 4 -3.50 -2.77 -34.26
N ASN A 5 -4.10 -2.68 -35.42
CA ASN A 5 -5.42 -3.25 -35.71
C ASN A 5 -5.29 -4.65 -36.32
N PHE A 6 -4.88 -5.63 -35.50
CA PHE A 6 -4.89 -7.04 -35.92
C PHE A 6 -6.28 -7.62 -35.75
N LYS A 7 -6.91 -8.05 -36.85
CA LYS A 7 -8.06 -8.97 -36.76
C LYS A 7 -7.54 -10.30 -36.22
N THR A 8 -7.59 -10.49 -34.90
CA THR A 8 -7.34 -11.81 -34.28
C THR A 8 -8.54 -12.72 -34.61
N LYS A 9 -8.34 -13.70 -35.51
CA LYS A 9 -9.27 -14.80 -35.70
C LYS A 9 -9.44 -15.52 -34.35
N GLY A 10 -10.68 -15.62 -33.85
CA GLY A 10 -11.05 -16.47 -32.74
C GLY A 10 -11.29 -15.79 -31.36
N ARG A 11 -11.38 -14.46 -31.27
CA ARG A 11 -11.87 -13.82 -30.03
C ARG A 11 -13.39 -13.99 -29.95
N ASN A 12 -13.85 -14.74 -28.94
CA ASN A 12 -15.28 -14.84 -28.63
C ASN A 12 -15.79 -13.46 -28.23
N LYS A 13 -16.64 -12.88 -29.08
CA LYS A 13 -17.40 -11.68 -28.76
C LYS A 13 -18.36 -12.01 -27.61
N VAL A 14 -18.43 -11.14 -26.63
CA VAL A 14 -19.42 -11.18 -25.56
C VAL A 14 -20.09 -9.82 -25.46
N LYS A 15 -21.22 -9.74 -24.81
CA LYS A 15 -21.82 -8.46 -24.44
C LYS A 15 -21.32 -8.02 -23.09
N ASN A 16 -20.98 -6.72 -22.95
CA ASN A 16 -20.70 -6.13 -21.65
C ASN A 16 -22.00 -5.84 -20.89
N TYR A 17 -21.91 -5.27 -19.70
CA TYR A 17 -23.06 -4.94 -18.85
C TYR A 17 -24.08 -4.03 -19.59
N GLU A 18 -23.61 -3.08 -20.40
CA GLU A 18 -24.42 -2.14 -21.17
C GLU A 18 -24.91 -2.72 -22.53
N GLY A 19 -24.67 -4.01 -22.79
CA GLY A 19 -25.09 -4.67 -24.04
C GLY A 19 -24.20 -4.39 -25.25
N ALA A 20 -23.11 -3.64 -25.12
CA ALA A 20 -22.16 -3.37 -26.17
C ALA A 20 -21.24 -4.57 -26.45
N ASP A 21 -20.71 -4.64 -27.70
CA ASP A 21 -19.75 -5.69 -28.07
C ASP A 21 -18.45 -5.57 -27.29
N ALA A 22 -18.06 -6.64 -26.61
CA ALA A 22 -16.83 -6.76 -25.88
C ALA A 22 -16.10 -8.06 -26.21
N TYR A 23 -14.86 -8.20 -25.74
CA TYR A 23 -14.07 -9.42 -25.94
C TYR A 23 -13.84 -10.10 -24.60
N ARG A 24 -14.06 -11.43 -24.57
CA ARG A 24 -13.77 -12.22 -23.38
C ARG A 24 -12.25 -12.27 -23.16
N LEU A 25 -11.82 -11.85 -21.98
CA LEU A 25 -10.43 -11.97 -21.57
C LEU A 25 -10.10 -13.45 -21.27
N SER A 26 -8.86 -13.89 -21.54
CA SER A 26 -8.41 -15.19 -21.07
C SER A 26 -8.39 -15.26 -19.54
N PRO A 27 -8.43 -16.46 -18.92
CA PRO A 27 -8.34 -16.62 -17.47
C PRO A 27 -7.12 -15.91 -16.88
N GLU A 28 -5.97 -15.97 -17.57
CA GLU A 28 -4.72 -15.30 -17.12
C GLU A 28 -4.87 -13.78 -17.09
N TRP A 29 -5.45 -13.17 -18.11
CA TRP A 29 -5.71 -11.74 -18.14
C TRP A 29 -6.73 -11.31 -17.09
N GLN A 30 -7.77 -12.12 -16.88
CA GLN A 30 -8.76 -11.87 -15.84
C GLN A 30 -8.10 -11.94 -14.45
N LEU A 31 -7.28 -12.97 -14.19
CA LEU A 31 -6.58 -13.13 -12.93
C LEU A 31 -5.57 -12.00 -12.70
N TYR A 32 -4.80 -11.62 -13.73
CA TYR A 32 -3.89 -10.48 -13.67
C TYR A 32 -4.65 -9.20 -13.30
N THR A 33 -5.69 -8.86 -14.06
CA THR A 33 -6.48 -7.65 -13.82
C THR A 33 -7.06 -7.64 -12.41
N LEU A 34 -7.67 -8.77 -11.98
CA LEU A 34 -8.22 -8.89 -10.63
C LEU A 34 -7.14 -8.74 -9.57
N ALA A 35 -5.98 -9.37 -9.72
CA ALA A 35 -4.87 -9.29 -8.76
C ALA A 35 -4.33 -7.87 -8.59
N VAL A 36 -4.18 -7.11 -9.69
CA VAL A 36 -3.59 -5.76 -9.63
C VAL A 36 -4.59 -4.67 -9.23
N THR A 37 -5.88 -4.90 -9.44
CA THR A 37 -6.94 -3.92 -9.10
C THR A 37 -7.68 -4.23 -7.81
N SER A 38 -7.47 -5.42 -7.20
CA SER A 38 -8.16 -5.81 -5.98
C SER A 38 -7.58 -5.08 -4.77
N VAL A 39 -8.47 -4.40 -4.06
CA VAL A 39 -8.27 -4.03 -2.66
C VAL A 39 -9.13 -5.00 -1.87
N LEU A 40 -8.52 -5.95 -1.13
CA LEU A 40 -9.24 -6.90 -0.29
C LEU A 40 -9.90 -6.16 0.91
N GLY A 41 -10.87 -5.35 0.64
CA GLY A 41 -11.54 -4.50 1.60
C GLY A 41 -12.95 -4.09 1.18
N GLY A 42 -13.46 -4.75 0.14
CA GLY A 42 -14.74 -4.41 -0.49
C GLY A 42 -14.61 -3.23 -1.45
N LYS A 43 -15.30 -3.34 -2.58
CA LYS A 43 -15.44 -2.27 -3.57
C LYS A 43 -16.90 -1.92 -3.72
N PHE A 44 -17.17 -0.75 -4.31
CA PHE A 44 -18.54 -0.29 -4.57
C PHE A 44 -19.38 -1.31 -5.37
N TYR A 45 -18.75 -2.02 -6.33
CA TYR A 45 -19.43 -2.96 -7.22
C TYR A 45 -19.23 -4.45 -6.86
N GLU A 46 -18.32 -4.81 -5.97
CA GLU A 46 -18.01 -6.21 -5.67
C GLU A 46 -17.49 -6.38 -4.23
N GLY A 47 -18.12 -7.29 -3.46
CA GLY A 47 -17.71 -7.60 -2.10
C GLY A 47 -16.39 -8.40 -2.04
N THR A 48 -15.68 -8.35 -0.92
CA THR A 48 -14.40 -9.06 -0.72
C THR A 48 -14.55 -10.57 -0.93
N GLN A 49 -15.64 -11.17 -0.46
CA GLN A 49 -15.89 -12.62 -0.62
C GLN A 49 -16.07 -13.02 -2.09
N GLU A 50 -16.75 -12.20 -2.88
CA GLU A 50 -16.92 -12.44 -4.32
C GLU A 50 -15.59 -12.34 -5.07
N GLN A 51 -14.77 -11.35 -4.72
CA GLN A 51 -13.42 -11.21 -5.29
C GLN A 51 -12.55 -12.44 -4.99
N VAL A 52 -12.58 -12.94 -3.75
CA VAL A 52 -11.84 -14.15 -3.36
C VAL A 52 -12.34 -15.37 -4.14
N LYS A 53 -13.67 -15.58 -4.25
CA LYS A 53 -14.24 -16.67 -5.06
C LYS A 53 -13.84 -16.59 -6.53
N ARG A 54 -13.81 -15.40 -7.11
CA ARG A 54 -13.31 -15.22 -8.48
C ARG A 54 -11.84 -15.57 -8.63
N ILE A 55 -11.00 -15.16 -7.66
CA ILE A 55 -9.58 -15.56 -7.65
C ILE A 55 -9.45 -17.08 -7.59
N GLN A 56 -10.19 -17.76 -6.71
CA GLN A 56 -10.21 -19.21 -6.57
C GLN A 56 -10.53 -19.90 -7.90
N ASN A 57 -11.62 -19.48 -8.55
CA ASN A 57 -12.05 -20.04 -9.83
C ASN A 57 -11.02 -19.81 -10.94
N LEU A 58 -10.40 -18.63 -10.99
CA LEU A 58 -9.41 -18.29 -12.01
C LEU A 58 -8.06 -19.03 -11.78
N VAL A 59 -7.66 -19.23 -10.53
CA VAL A 59 -6.45 -20.00 -10.19
C VAL A 59 -6.58 -21.44 -10.71
N MET A 60 -7.76 -22.07 -10.62
CA MET A 60 -8.01 -23.40 -11.16
C MET A 60 -7.94 -23.48 -12.69
N GLN A 61 -8.16 -22.36 -13.38
CA GLN A 61 -8.18 -22.29 -14.85
C GLN A 61 -6.82 -21.87 -15.44
N CYS A 62 -5.92 -21.32 -14.63
CA CYS A 62 -4.64 -20.84 -15.08
C CYS A 62 -3.53 -21.87 -14.89
N GLU A 63 -2.50 -21.79 -15.72
CA GLU A 63 -1.29 -22.61 -15.56
C GLU A 63 -0.62 -22.29 -14.21
N PRO A 64 -0.24 -23.30 -13.40
CA PRO A 64 0.37 -23.10 -12.06
C PRO A 64 1.58 -22.19 -12.06
N LEU A 65 2.44 -22.30 -13.07
CA LEU A 65 3.63 -21.47 -13.21
C LEU A 65 3.27 -19.98 -13.45
N PHE A 66 2.20 -19.71 -14.21
CA PHE A 66 1.70 -18.35 -14.41
C PHE A 66 1.23 -17.75 -13.09
N VAL A 67 0.42 -18.47 -12.30
CA VAL A 67 -0.08 -18.01 -11.00
C VAL A 67 1.08 -17.70 -10.05
N ALA A 68 2.08 -18.58 -10.00
CA ALA A 68 3.26 -18.37 -9.16
C ALA A 68 4.08 -17.14 -9.59
N LYS A 69 4.30 -16.94 -10.89
CA LYS A 69 4.98 -15.77 -11.43
C LYS A 69 4.18 -14.49 -11.14
N LEU A 70 2.86 -14.51 -11.30
CA LEU A 70 1.98 -13.39 -10.99
C LEU A 70 2.06 -13.00 -9.51
N ALA A 71 2.03 -13.96 -8.59
CA ALA A 71 2.17 -13.69 -7.17
C ALA A 71 3.51 -13.03 -6.83
N VAL A 72 4.61 -13.53 -7.37
CA VAL A 72 5.95 -12.94 -7.18
C VAL A 72 6.04 -11.54 -7.82
N TYR A 73 5.47 -11.35 -9.01
CA TYR A 73 5.43 -10.07 -9.70
C TYR A 73 4.66 -9.02 -8.89
N THR A 74 3.43 -9.36 -8.49
CA THR A 74 2.59 -8.44 -7.70
C THR A 74 3.22 -8.08 -6.36
N ARG A 75 3.97 -9.01 -5.73
CA ARG A 75 4.72 -8.74 -4.50
C ARG A 75 5.95 -7.86 -4.72
N LYS A 76 6.81 -8.22 -5.68
CA LYS A 76 8.14 -7.60 -5.85
C LYS A 76 8.12 -6.33 -6.70
N LYS A 77 7.24 -6.27 -7.71
CA LYS A 77 7.18 -5.13 -8.63
C LYS A 77 6.07 -4.14 -8.27
N MET A 78 4.92 -4.64 -7.83
CA MET A 78 3.78 -3.82 -7.49
C MET A 78 3.63 -3.57 -5.97
N ASN A 79 4.46 -4.19 -5.14
CA ASN A 79 4.48 -4.06 -3.67
C ASN A 79 3.14 -4.41 -3.00
N LEU A 80 2.31 -5.23 -3.63
CA LEU A 80 1.07 -5.73 -3.05
C LEU A 80 1.39 -6.75 -1.96
N ARG A 81 0.61 -6.79 -0.88
CA ARG A 81 0.87 -7.66 0.27
C ARG A 81 -0.09 -8.84 0.33
N SER A 82 -1.38 -8.59 0.36
CA SER A 82 -2.39 -9.62 0.64
C SER A 82 -2.63 -10.53 -0.57
N ILE A 83 -2.75 -9.98 -1.77
CA ILE A 83 -3.03 -10.75 -2.99
C ILE A 83 -1.99 -11.86 -3.26
N PRO A 84 -0.67 -11.61 -3.16
CA PRO A 84 0.32 -12.69 -3.32
C PRO A 84 0.12 -13.85 -2.34
N LEU A 85 -0.27 -13.57 -1.09
CA LEU A 85 -0.54 -14.59 -0.07
C LEU A 85 -1.78 -15.41 -0.43
N VAL A 86 -2.84 -14.74 -0.88
CA VAL A 86 -4.07 -15.41 -1.38
C VAL A 86 -3.74 -16.33 -2.56
N LEU A 87 -3.03 -15.85 -3.57
CA LEU A 87 -2.62 -16.65 -4.72
C LEU A 87 -1.80 -17.87 -4.32
N ALA A 88 -0.92 -17.74 -3.31
CA ALA A 88 -0.10 -18.86 -2.83
C ALA A 88 -0.94 -19.95 -2.15
N VAL A 89 -1.89 -19.55 -1.32
CA VAL A 89 -2.77 -20.50 -0.65
C VAL A 89 -3.71 -21.19 -1.64
N GLU A 90 -4.32 -20.45 -2.54
CA GLU A 90 -5.24 -21.01 -3.51
C GLU A 90 -4.52 -21.94 -4.50
N LEU A 91 -3.33 -21.58 -4.94
CA LEU A 91 -2.52 -22.49 -5.76
C LEU A 91 -2.13 -23.76 -4.99
N ALA A 92 -1.77 -23.67 -3.72
CA ALA A 92 -1.40 -24.82 -2.90
C ALA A 92 -2.56 -25.80 -2.66
N LYS A 93 -3.81 -25.37 -2.82
CA LYS A 93 -5.00 -26.24 -2.72
C LYS A 93 -5.15 -27.14 -3.95
N VAL A 94 -4.79 -26.64 -5.12
CA VAL A 94 -5.07 -27.29 -6.41
C VAL A 94 -3.84 -27.86 -7.10
N HIS A 95 -2.63 -27.40 -6.75
CA HIS A 95 -1.38 -27.83 -7.41
C HIS A 95 -0.47 -28.64 -6.49
N ARG A 96 0.04 -29.77 -7.00
CA ARG A 96 0.90 -30.71 -6.28
C ARG A 96 1.94 -31.31 -7.25
N GLY A 97 2.97 -31.94 -6.69
CA GLY A 97 3.90 -32.77 -7.44
C GLY A 97 5.23 -32.12 -7.81
N ASP A 98 5.41 -30.82 -7.58
CA ASP A 98 6.67 -30.10 -7.84
C ASP A 98 7.01 -29.08 -6.74
N SER A 99 7.95 -28.16 -7.02
CA SER A 99 8.40 -27.14 -6.06
C SER A 99 7.88 -25.71 -6.35
N ILE A 100 6.88 -25.56 -7.24
CA ILE A 100 6.39 -24.23 -7.66
C ILE A 100 5.85 -23.43 -6.48
N VAL A 101 4.97 -24.04 -5.67
CA VAL A 101 4.37 -23.36 -4.50
C VAL A 101 5.43 -23.01 -3.47
N ASN A 102 6.37 -23.91 -3.18
CA ASN A 102 7.48 -23.64 -2.26
C ASN A 102 8.31 -22.41 -2.70
N LYS A 103 8.75 -22.40 -3.96
CA LYS A 103 9.53 -21.29 -4.53
C LYS A 103 8.72 -19.99 -4.54
N MET A 104 7.43 -20.08 -4.82
CA MET A 104 6.52 -18.91 -4.77
C MET A 104 6.44 -18.36 -3.36
N VAL A 105 6.17 -19.17 -2.33
CA VAL A 105 6.09 -18.74 -0.92
C VAL A 105 7.37 -18.03 -0.49
N LYS A 106 8.53 -18.61 -0.79
CA LYS A 106 9.83 -17.98 -0.53
C LYS A 106 9.98 -16.63 -1.24
N GLY A 107 9.44 -16.50 -2.44
CA GLY A 107 9.53 -15.27 -3.25
C GLY A 107 8.61 -14.14 -2.80
N ILE A 108 7.46 -14.44 -2.17
CA ILE A 108 6.45 -13.46 -1.78
C ILE A 108 6.54 -13.01 -0.33
N VAL A 109 7.01 -13.85 0.59
CA VAL A 109 7.16 -13.50 2.01
C VAL A 109 8.41 -12.64 2.18
N GLN A 110 8.21 -11.34 2.46
CA GLN A 110 9.28 -10.35 2.61
C GLN A 110 9.25 -9.63 3.97
N ARG A 111 8.28 -9.98 4.83
CA ARG A 111 8.12 -9.44 6.19
C ARG A 111 7.73 -10.57 7.12
N ALA A 112 8.13 -10.48 8.37
CA ALA A 112 7.85 -11.52 9.36
C ALA A 112 6.35 -11.74 9.61
N ASP A 113 5.53 -10.67 9.59
CA ASP A 113 4.07 -10.78 9.75
C ASP A 113 3.37 -11.46 8.56
N GLU A 114 3.98 -11.51 7.39
CA GLU A 114 3.41 -12.20 6.23
C GLU A 114 3.42 -13.74 6.41
N ILE A 115 4.26 -14.27 7.29
CA ILE A 115 4.21 -15.69 7.70
C ILE A 115 2.88 -16.01 8.40
N THR A 116 2.54 -15.21 9.40
CA THR A 116 1.30 -15.40 10.18
C THR A 116 0.07 -15.03 9.38
N GLU A 117 0.11 -13.98 8.55
CA GLU A 117 -0.96 -13.61 7.63
C GLU A 117 -1.27 -14.73 6.62
N LEU A 118 -0.24 -15.36 6.04
CA LEU A 118 -0.42 -16.49 5.12
C LEU A 118 -1.09 -17.68 5.79
N LEU A 119 -0.66 -18.02 7.01
CA LEU A 119 -1.24 -19.13 7.77
C LEU A 119 -2.66 -18.84 8.22
N ALA A 120 -2.97 -17.62 8.63
CA ALA A 120 -4.33 -17.20 8.98
C ALA A 120 -5.27 -17.31 7.76
N TYR A 121 -4.84 -16.83 6.59
CA TYR A 121 -5.62 -17.01 5.38
C TYR A 121 -5.74 -18.50 4.97
N TYR A 122 -4.67 -19.28 5.12
CA TYR A 122 -4.72 -20.72 4.85
C TYR A 122 -5.75 -21.44 5.74
N GLN A 123 -5.85 -21.05 7.01
CA GLN A 123 -6.85 -21.58 7.93
C GLN A 123 -8.27 -21.24 7.44
N GLN A 124 -8.52 -19.98 7.14
CA GLN A 124 -9.81 -19.49 6.64
C GLN A 124 -10.19 -20.15 5.30
N ALA A 125 -9.27 -20.19 4.34
CA ALA A 125 -9.52 -20.73 3.00
C ALA A 125 -9.78 -22.24 2.96
N ASN A 126 -9.40 -22.96 4.01
CA ASN A 126 -9.65 -24.40 4.17
C ASN A 126 -10.79 -24.69 5.15
N GLU A 127 -11.58 -23.67 5.53
CA GLU A 127 -12.73 -23.78 6.45
C GLU A 127 -12.34 -24.46 7.78
N ARG A 128 -11.15 -24.13 8.30
CA ARG A 128 -10.61 -24.74 9.50
C ARG A 128 -10.77 -23.82 10.71
N GLU A 129 -11.31 -24.35 11.77
CA GLU A 129 -11.44 -23.65 13.04
C GLU A 129 -10.47 -24.19 14.08
N GLY A 130 -9.80 -23.30 14.81
CA GLY A 130 -8.88 -23.60 15.90
C GLY A 130 -7.51 -24.15 15.47
N ILE A 131 -6.54 -24.07 16.39
CA ILE A 131 -5.10 -24.33 16.14
C ILE A 131 -4.84 -25.76 15.68
N LYS A 132 -5.55 -26.77 16.21
CA LYS A 132 -5.37 -28.21 15.82
C LYS A 132 -5.62 -28.47 14.32
N LYS A 133 -6.32 -27.58 13.64
CA LYS A 133 -6.68 -27.75 12.22
C LYS A 133 -5.57 -27.28 11.27
N LEU A 134 -4.56 -26.56 11.74
CA LEU A 134 -3.35 -26.21 10.98
C LEU A 134 -2.41 -27.43 10.76
N ASN A 135 -2.56 -28.52 11.50
CA ASN A 135 -1.73 -29.73 11.39
C ASN A 135 -1.75 -30.42 10.01
N ARG A 136 -2.61 -30.00 9.09
CA ARG A 136 -2.66 -30.48 7.70
C ARG A 136 -2.16 -29.42 6.71
N LEU A 137 -1.20 -28.62 7.10
CA LEU A 137 -0.57 -27.64 6.22
C LEU A 137 0.04 -28.31 4.99
N SER A 138 -0.12 -27.68 3.82
CA SER A 138 0.55 -28.12 2.59
C SER A 138 2.05 -28.22 2.82
N LYS A 139 2.64 -29.36 2.44
CA LYS A 139 4.11 -29.58 2.55
C LYS A 139 4.92 -28.54 1.80
N GLN A 140 4.44 -28.07 0.66
CA GLN A 140 5.11 -27.02 -0.10
C GLN A 140 5.05 -25.65 0.60
N ILE A 141 3.89 -25.27 1.18
CA ILE A 141 3.80 -24.05 2.00
C ILE A 141 4.72 -24.19 3.21
N GLN A 142 4.68 -25.32 3.93
CA GLN A 142 5.55 -25.54 5.07
C GLN A 142 7.03 -25.39 4.72
N THR A 143 7.47 -25.99 3.61
CA THR A 143 8.86 -25.91 3.15
C THR A 143 9.23 -24.47 2.77
N GLY A 144 8.37 -23.76 2.04
CA GLY A 144 8.60 -22.36 1.70
C GLY A 144 8.74 -21.47 2.93
N LEU A 145 7.86 -21.64 3.91
CA LEU A 145 7.91 -20.88 5.17
C LEU A 145 9.14 -21.20 6.02
N ARG A 146 9.61 -22.46 6.05
CA ARG A 146 10.86 -22.85 6.75
C ARG A 146 12.04 -22.00 6.31
N GLU A 147 12.17 -21.79 5.02
CA GLU A 147 13.27 -21.00 4.46
C GLU A 147 13.09 -19.51 4.78
N THR A 148 11.86 -19.01 4.84
CA THR A 148 11.59 -17.60 5.12
C THR A 148 11.88 -17.19 6.57
N PHE A 149 11.72 -18.09 7.54
CA PHE A 149 12.09 -17.80 8.93
C PHE A 149 13.57 -17.43 9.11
N ASN A 150 14.46 -17.94 8.26
CA ASN A 150 15.88 -17.63 8.29
C ASN A 150 16.25 -16.29 7.60
N GLN A 151 15.28 -15.58 7.02
CA GLN A 151 15.51 -14.30 6.35
C GLN A 151 15.40 -13.10 7.28
N PHE A 152 14.79 -13.26 8.46
CA PHE A 152 14.45 -12.18 9.37
C PHE A 152 15.34 -12.20 10.62
N ASP A 153 15.75 -11.00 11.04
CA ASP A 153 16.45 -10.75 12.30
C ASP A 153 15.47 -10.60 13.48
N GLU A 154 16.01 -10.46 14.69
CA GLU A 154 15.23 -10.29 15.91
C GLU A 154 14.36 -9.02 15.85
N TYR A 155 14.92 -7.89 15.36
CA TYR A 155 14.19 -6.64 15.24
C TYR A 155 12.97 -6.79 14.31
N GLN A 156 13.13 -7.49 13.19
CA GLN A 156 12.04 -7.72 12.23
C GLN A 156 10.95 -8.62 12.82
N PHE A 157 11.32 -9.65 13.58
CA PHE A 157 10.33 -10.46 14.28
C PHE A 157 9.62 -9.67 15.39
N ALA A 158 10.35 -8.96 16.23
CA ALA A 158 9.80 -8.18 17.33
C ALA A 158 8.87 -7.07 16.83
N LYS A 159 9.26 -6.34 15.79
CA LYS A 159 8.46 -5.27 15.18
C LYS A 159 7.12 -5.74 14.66
N TYR A 160 7.04 -6.97 14.20
CA TYR A 160 5.84 -7.54 13.59
C TYR A 160 5.17 -8.63 14.45
N ASN A 161 5.69 -8.90 15.65
CA ASN A 161 5.06 -9.80 16.61
C ASN A 161 3.81 -9.11 17.21
N ARG A 162 2.66 -9.48 16.70
CA ARG A 162 1.36 -8.92 17.11
C ARG A 162 0.49 -10.02 17.71
N ASN A 163 -0.41 -9.62 18.60
CA ASN A 163 -1.43 -10.55 19.11
C ASN A 163 -2.53 -10.73 18.06
N THR A 164 -2.31 -11.65 17.14
CA THR A 164 -3.19 -12.03 16.03
C THR A 164 -3.69 -13.45 16.23
N GLU A 165 -4.67 -13.90 15.43
CA GLU A 165 -5.25 -15.25 15.50
C GLU A 165 -4.18 -16.35 15.36
N VAL A 166 -3.23 -16.18 14.45
CA VAL A 166 -2.03 -17.04 14.34
C VAL A 166 -0.84 -16.24 14.85
N LYS A 167 -0.28 -16.61 15.98
CA LYS A 167 0.91 -15.97 16.57
C LYS A 167 2.18 -16.46 15.88
N LEU A 168 3.24 -15.67 15.99
CA LEU A 168 4.56 -16.04 15.45
C LEU A 168 5.09 -17.35 16.05
N LYS A 169 4.87 -17.56 17.36
CA LYS A 169 5.18 -18.81 18.08
C LYS A 169 4.44 -20.02 17.51
N ASP A 170 3.14 -19.87 17.24
CA ASP A 170 2.33 -20.94 16.65
C ASP A 170 2.85 -21.30 15.24
N ALA A 171 3.19 -20.27 14.45
CA ALA A 171 3.76 -20.45 13.13
C ALA A 171 5.10 -21.20 13.18
N LEU A 172 5.96 -20.88 14.15
CA LEU A 172 7.25 -21.54 14.36
C LEU A 172 7.07 -23.02 14.69
N PHE A 173 6.16 -23.35 15.62
CA PHE A 173 5.85 -24.76 15.95
C PHE A 173 5.18 -25.51 14.82
N LEU A 174 4.38 -24.85 13.98
CA LEU A 174 3.73 -25.49 12.84
C LEU A 174 4.70 -25.77 11.70
N VAL A 175 5.61 -24.85 11.46
CA VAL A 175 6.53 -24.89 10.32
C VAL A 175 7.78 -25.69 10.63
N HIS A 176 8.26 -25.72 11.89
CA HIS A 176 9.49 -26.35 12.35
C HIS A 176 10.71 -25.93 11.50
N PRO A 177 11.05 -24.62 11.43
CA PRO A 177 12.21 -24.17 10.69
C PRO A 177 13.50 -24.67 11.39
N LYS A 178 14.47 -25.12 10.58
CA LYS A 178 15.82 -25.34 11.07
C LYS A 178 16.58 -24.02 11.00
N ALA A 179 17.14 -23.58 12.13
CA ALA A 179 17.96 -22.36 12.16
C ALA A 179 19.20 -22.53 11.26
N LYS A 180 19.58 -21.47 10.56
CA LYS A 180 20.76 -21.43 9.70
C LYS A 180 22.07 -21.43 10.49
N ASP A 181 22.05 -20.88 11.70
CA ASP A 181 23.18 -20.74 12.62
C ASP A 181 22.70 -20.61 14.07
N SER A 182 23.64 -20.54 15.03
CA SER A 182 23.34 -20.40 16.45
C SER A 182 22.65 -19.09 16.80
N SER A 183 22.97 -17.98 16.10
CA SER A 183 22.33 -16.70 16.31
C SER A 183 20.85 -16.75 15.92
N GLN A 184 20.53 -17.40 14.82
CA GLN A 184 19.13 -17.59 14.39
C GLN A 184 18.39 -18.54 15.35
N GLN A 185 19.06 -19.55 15.91
CA GLN A 185 18.46 -20.42 16.92
C GLN A 185 18.10 -19.62 18.17
N ALA A 186 19.00 -18.77 18.65
CA ALA A 186 18.72 -17.90 19.80
C ALA A 186 17.49 -17.01 19.56
N ILE A 187 17.30 -16.50 18.34
CA ILE A 187 16.09 -15.72 17.99
C ILE A 187 14.83 -16.63 18.06
N PHE A 188 14.90 -17.85 17.54
CA PHE A 188 13.78 -18.79 17.61
C PHE A 188 13.44 -19.14 19.06
N ASP A 189 14.42 -19.31 19.93
CA ASP A 189 14.23 -19.57 21.36
C ASP A 189 13.56 -18.37 22.05
N LYS A 190 13.94 -17.14 21.72
CA LYS A 190 13.27 -15.92 22.17
C LYS A 190 11.80 -15.83 21.69
N ILE A 191 11.49 -16.25 20.46
CA ILE A 191 10.10 -16.31 19.98
C ILE A 191 9.29 -17.30 20.81
N VAL A 192 9.87 -18.49 21.12
CA VAL A 192 9.20 -19.51 21.92
C VAL A 192 8.95 -19.07 23.36
N SER A 193 9.91 -18.37 23.96
CA SER A 193 9.83 -17.89 25.34
C SER A 193 9.12 -16.52 25.50
N ASP A 194 8.64 -15.95 24.38
CA ASP A 194 8.03 -14.59 24.33
C ASP A 194 8.96 -13.50 24.90
N SER A 195 10.27 -13.65 24.69
CA SER A 195 11.33 -12.76 25.21
C SER A 195 12.06 -11.96 24.13
N LEU A 196 11.42 -11.73 22.97
CA LEU A 196 11.97 -10.82 21.96
C LEU A 196 12.15 -9.43 22.52
N GLU A 197 13.26 -8.78 22.20
CA GLU A 197 13.54 -7.41 22.63
C GLU A 197 12.50 -6.43 22.06
N ILE A 198 12.08 -5.46 22.88
CA ILE A 198 11.16 -4.41 22.43
C ILE A 198 11.88 -3.61 21.32
N PRO A 199 11.33 -3.55 20.10
CA PRO A 199 12.02 -2.89 19.00
C PRO A 199 12.01 -1.38 19.21
N TYR A 200 13.16 -0.73 19.02
CA TYR A 200 13.23 0.73 19.00
C TYR A 200 12.51 1.30 17.79
N THR A 201 11.29 1.76 18.01
CA THR A 201 10.44 2.41 17.00
C THR A 201 9.79 3.64 17.60
N TRP A 202 9.32 4.56 16.75
CA TRP A 202 8.60 5.73 17.25
C TRP A 202 7.33 5.34 18.02
N GLU A 203 6.66 4.25 17.64
CA GLU A 203 5.47 3.75 18.34
C GLU A 203 5.82 3.31 19.78
N THR A 204 6.87 2.51 19.93
CA THR A 204 7.29 2.00 21.26
C THR A 204 7.82 3.10 22.14
N GLU A 205 8.63 4.00 21.59
CA GLU A 205 9.23 5.11 22.32
C GLU A 205 8.17 6.11 22.83
N LEU A 206 7.23 6.51 21.97
CA LEU A 206 6.17 7.44 22.38
C LEU A 206 5.12 6.77 23.27
N SER A 207 4.87 5.47 23.11
CA SER A 207 4.00 4.71 24.03
C SER A 207 4.61 4.67 25.44
N ALA A 208 5.90 4.43 25.55
CA ALA A 208 6.60 4.43 26.82
C ALA A 208 6.52 5.80 27.50
N LEU A 209 6.76 6.89 26.75
CA LEU A 209 6.57 8.25 27.26
C LEU A 209 5.13 8.52 27.70
N GLY A 210 4.14 8.08 26.90
CA GLY A 210 2.72 8.27 27.22
C GLY A 210 2.28 7.58 28.52
N GLN A 211 3.01 6.55 28.97
CA GLN A 211 2.79 5.84 30.23
C GLN A 211 3.62 6.42 31.39
N GLY A 212 4.51 7.36 31.10
CA GLY A 212 5.35 8.02 32.11
C GLY A 212 4.53 8.86 33.09
N LYS A 213 5.05 9.05 34.29
CA LYS A 213 4.50 10.00 35.28
C LYS A 213 5.24 11.32 35.16
N TYR A 214 4.51 12.41 35.07
CA TYR A 214 5.04 13.77 34.97
C TYR A 214 4.47 14.64 36.07
N ASN A 215 5.25 15.60 36.55
CA ASN A 215 4.81 16.52 37.60
C ASN A 215 3.96 17.67 37.03
N SER A 216 4.12 17.96 35.71
CA SER A 216 3.35 18.98 35.00
C SER A 216 3.15 18.61 33.54
N GLU A 217 2.21 19.28 32.86
CA GLU A 217 2.01 19.12 31.41
C GLU A 217 3.19 19.70 30.62
N GLU A 218 3.86 20.75 31.13
CA GLU A 218 5.06 21.31 30.51
C GLU A 218 6.21 20.29 30.49
N GLU A 219 6.42 19.57 31.61
CA GLU A 219 7.43 18.51 31.68
C GLU A 219 7.15 17.42 30.65
N LYS A 220 5.91 17.03 30.51
CA LYS A 220 5.47 16.04 29.52
C LYS A 220 5.67 16.55 28.08
N GLU A 221 5.24 17.78 27.76
CA GLU A 221 5.48 18.39 26.45
C GLU A 221 6.96 18.44 26.12
N GLN A 222 7.81 18.79 27.08
CA GLN A 222 9.26 18.81 26.90
C GLN A 222 9.81 17.41 26.62
N ALA A 223 9.36 16.39 27.34
CA ALA A 223 9.80 15.00 27.13
C ALA A 223 9.42 14.52 25.71
N PHE A 224 8.20 14.80 25.23
CA PHE A 224 7.78 14.46 23.88
C PHE A 224 8.58 15.23 22.82
N ARG A 225 8.86 16.50 23.01
CA ARG A 225 9.72 17.29 22.12
C ARG A 225 11.09 16.67 21.99
N LEU A 226 11.77 16.43 23.10
CA LEU A 226 13.12 15.85 23.12
C LEU A 226 13.14 14.46 22.47
N LYS A 227 12.11 13.64 22.69
CA LYS A 227 12.01 12.33 22.07
C LYS A 227 11.81 12.42 20.54
N TRP A 228 11.03 13.36 20.06
CA TRP A 228 10.94 13.56 18.61
C TRP A 228 12.26 14.04 18.02
N GLU A 229 12.99 14.92 18.70
CA GLU A 229 14.31 15.37 18.27
C GLU A 229 15.30 14.20 18.22
N GLU A 230 15.33 13.35 19.27
CA GLU A 230 16.13 12.12 19.29
C GLU A 230 15.77 11.15 18.14
N LEU A 231 14.48 10.92 17.90
CA LEU A 231 14.01 10.04 16.82
C LEU A 231 14.42 10.55 15.43
N ILE A 232 14.36 11.88 15.21
CA ILE A 232 14.82 12.51 13.97
C ILE A 232 16.33 12.32 13.83
N ASP A 233 17.11 12.55 14.88
CA ASP A 233 18.57 12.46 14.86
C ASP A 233 19.08 11.02 14.74
N SER A 234 18.33 10.05 15.24
CA SER A 234 18.70 8.64 15.18
C SER A 234 18.84 8.09 13.77
N GLY A 235 18.26 8.74 12.75
CA GLY A 235 18.16 8.24 11.39
C GLY A 235 17.29 6.98 11.24
N LYS A 236 16.72 6.48 12.36
CA LYS A 236 15.87 5.26 12.37
C LYS A 236 14.39 5.55 12.11
N LEU A 237 13.99 6.83 12.08
CA LEU A 237 12.64 7.23 11.72
C LEU A 237 12.42 7.05 10.21
N GLY A 238 11.82 5.92 9.83
CA GLY A 238 11.57 5.60 8.41
C GLY A 238 10.68 6.65 7.74
N TYR A 239 10.85 6.86 6.43
CA TYR A 239 10.16 7.89 5.65
C TYR A 239 8.63 7.90 5.84
N MET A 240 7.99 6.73 5.85
CA MET A 240 6.55 6.63 6.08
C MET A 240 6.15 7.02 7.50
N ALA A 241 6.98 6.70 8.49
CA ALA A 241 6.76 7.10 9.87
C ALA A 241 6.88 8.63 10.00
N LEU A 242 7.91 9.22 9.39
CA LEU A 242 8.09 10.67 9.32
C LEU A 242 6.86 11.34 8.68
N LEU A 243 6.46 10.89 7.49
CA LEU A 243 5.32 11.44 6.74
C LEU A 243 3.99 11.42 7.55
N ARG A 244 3.76 10.36 8.31
CA ARG A 244 2.56 10.20 9.14
C ARG A 244 2.55 11.06 10.39
N ASN A 245 3.71 11.46 10.87
CA ASN A 245 3.88 12.15 12.16
C ASN A 245 4.23 13.63 12.01
N LEU A 246 4.19 14.20 10.81
CA LEU A 246 4.54 15.61 10.59
C LEU A 246 3.73 16.56 11.46
N ARG A 247 2.43 16.29 11.65
CA ARG A 247 1.59 17.05 12.57
C ARG A 247 2.09 16.95 14.01
N ASN A 248 2.33 15.74 14.50
CA ASN A 248 2.79 15.52 15.87
C ASN A 248 4.15 16.19 16.13
N ILE A 249 5.06 16.12 15.14
CA ILE A 249 6.38 16.77 15.19
C ILE A 249 6.23 18.29 15.32
N LEU A 250 5.35 18.91 14.53
CA LEU A 250 5.09 20.35 14.62
C LEU A 250 4.42 20.75 15.94
N GLU A 251 3.40 19.98 16.37
CA GLU A 251 2.69 20.20 17.63
C GLU A 251 3.61 20.06 18.86
N SER A 252 4.62 19.16 18.79
CA SER A 252 5.64 19.00 19.82
C SER A 252 6.70 20.12 19.82
N LYS A 253 6.61 21.11 18.93
CA LYS A 253 7.47 22.29 18.88
C LYS A 253 8.97 21.96 18.85
N VAL A 254 9.37 20.93 18.06
CA VAL A 254 10.78 20.58 17.87
C VAL A 254 11.59 21.79 17.36
N SER A 255 12.90 21.80 17.57
CA SER A 255 13.76 22.92 17.20
C SER A 255 13.78 23.16 15.67
N LYS A 256 14.19 24.37 15.29
CA LYS A 256 14.34 24.76 13.87
C LYS A 256 15.30 23.83 13.13
N GLU A 257 16.36 23.42 13.78
CA GLU A 257 17.38 22.52 13.23
C GLU A 257 16.75 21.15 12.84
N HIS A 258 15.89 20.61 13.69
CA HIS A 258 15.19 19.36 13.43
C HIS A 258 14.14 19.51 12.33
N ILE A 259 13.46 20.66 12.24
CA ILE A 259 12.57 20.94 11.11
C ILE A 259 13.36 20.99 9.79
N ILE A 260 14.57 21.54 9.78
CA ILE A 260 15.42 21.52 8.57
C ILE A 260 15.75 20.09 8.17
N LYS A 261 16.16 19.22 9.10
CA LYS A 261 16.42 17.80 8.85
C LYS A 261 15.19 17.07 8.29
N VAL A 262 14.00 17.35 8.86
CA VAL A 262 12.73 16.81 8.37
C VAL A 262 12.49 17.21 6.92
N VAL A 263 12.65 18.48 6.58
CA VAL A 263 12.46 19.03 5.23
C VAL A 263 13.46 18.38 4.24
N GLU A 264 14.72 18.25 4.63
CA GLU A 264 15.76 17.59 3.82
C GLU A 264 15.41 16.13 3.51
N VAL A 265 15.00 15.35 4.51
CA VAL A 265 14.60 13.96 4.31
C VAL A 265 13.36 13.87 3.42
N LEU A 266 12.35 14.72 3.64
CA LEU A 266 11.10 14.71 2.86
C LEU A 266 11.32 15.05 1.39
N SER A 267 12.21 16.00 1.07
CA SER A 267 12.48 16.47 -0.29
C SER A 267 13.65 15.75 -0.96
N SER A 268 14.36 14.86 -0.25
CA SER A 268 15.47 14.08 -0.81
C SER A 268 14.98 13.11 -1.89
N PRO A 269 15.49 13.21 -3.15
CA PRO A 269 15.09 12.29 -4.22
C PRO A 269 15.35 10.82 -3.89
N GLU A 270 16.47 10.52 -3.25
CA GLU A 270 16.82 9.16 -2.84
C GLU A 270 15.84 8.62 -1.79
N SER A 271 15.54 9.42 -0.74
CA SER A 271 14.63 9.04 0.33
C SER A 271 13.21 8.81 -0.20
N VAL A 272 12.71 9.68 -1.08
CA VAL A 272 11.39 9.54 -1.71
C VAL A 272 11.32 8.27 -2.56
N ARG A 273 12.28 8.03 -3.47
CA ARG A 273 12.29 6.83 -4.33
C ARG A 273 12.38 5.55 -3.52
N ARG A 274 13.26 5.51 -2.52
CA ARG A 274 13.43 4.36 -1.63
C ARG A 274 12.19 4.08 -0.78
N SER A 275 11.44 5.11 -0.41
CA SER A 275 10.23 4.98 0.38
C SER A 275 9.09 4.28 -0.36
N ARG A 276 9.05 4.39 -1.70
CA ARG A 276 7.99 3.85 -2.57
C ARG A 276 6.58 4.29 -2.15
N GLN A 277 6.46 5.50 -1.61
CA GLN A 277 5.15 6.02 -1.22
C GLN A 277 4.33 6.40 -2.44
N LEU A 278 3.05 6.05 -2.39
CA LEU A 278 2.09 6.44 -3.42
C LEU A 278 1.75 7.93 -3.28
N PRO A 279 1.56 8.66 -4.39
CA PRO A 279 1.34 10.11 -4.39
C PRO A 279 0.26 10.60 -3.43
N PHE A 280 -0.85 9.88 -3.29
CA PHE A 280 -1.94 10.27 -2.40
C PHE A 280 -1.58 10.26 -0.89
N ARG A 281 -0.48 9.61 -0.50
CA ARG A 281 0.01 9.66 0.88
C ARG A 281 0.53 11.06 1.25
N PHE A 282 1.13 11.75 0.29
CA PHE A 282 1.56 13.15 0.47
C PHE A 282 0.36 14.08 0.60
N LEU A 283 -0.73 13.83 -0.13
CA LEU A 283 -1.98 14.60 0.02
C LEU A 283 -2.57 14.47 1.43
N ALA A 284 -2.59 13.26 1.99
CA ALA A 284 -3.06 13.03 3.34
C ALA A 284 -2.24 13.84 4.37
N ALA A 285 -0.92 13.84 4.25
CA ALA A 285 -0.03 14.62 5.11
C ALA A 285 -0.23 16.13 4.92
N TYR A 286 -0.36 16.59 3.68
CA TYR A 286 -0.60 17.98 3.33
C TYR A 286 -1.88 18.53 4.00
N ARG A 287 -2.99 17.79 3.89
CA ARG A 287 -4.28 18.15 4.50
C ARG A 287 -4.25 18.17 6.03
N GLU A 288 -3.48 17.32 6.67
CA GLU A 288 -3.30 17.37 8.13
C GLU A 288 -2.48 18.60 8.53
N LEU A 289 -1.42 18.94 7.76
CA LEU A 289 -0.59 20.11 8.03
C LEU A 289 -1.31 21.45 7.81
N SER A 290 -2.22 21.54 6.85
CA SER A 290 -2.99 22.77 6.59
C SER A 290 -3.85 23.22 7.79
N LYS A 291 -4.08 22.33 8.76
CA LYS A 291 -4.82 22.59 10.00
C LYS A 291 -3.93 23.02 11.15
N VAL A 292 -2.60 22.90 11.02
CA VAL A 292 -1.65 23.15 12.09
C VAL A 292 -1.21 24.61 12.06
N LYS A 293 -1.35 25.30 13.18
CA LYS A 293 -0.86 26.67 13.37
C LYS A 293 0.63 26.62 13.76
N SER A 294 1.52 26.59 12.79
CA SER A 294 2.97 26.61 12.98
C SER A 294 3.65 27.46 11.91
N ALA A 295 4.65 28.25 12.30
CA ALA A 295 5.48 29.03 11.36
C ALA A 295 6.23 28.14 10.35
N TYR A 296 6.41 26.86 10.64
CA TYR A 296 7.12 25.91 9.80
C TYR A 296 6.21 25.06 8.91
N ALA A 297 4.89 25.12 9.09
CA ALA A 297 3.94 24.29 8.32
C ALA A 297 4.09 24.54 6.81
N GLY A 298 4.19 25.78 6.36
CA GLY A 298 4.38 26.15 4.95
C GLY A 298 5.65 25.52 4.34
N ARG A 299 6.76 25.57 5.06
CA ARG A 299 8.03 24.98 4.60
C ARG A 299 7.96 23.46 4.43
N ILE A 300 7.26 22.76 5.33
CA ILE A 300 7.04 21.31 5.21
C ILE A 300 6.07 21.01 4.05
N MET A 301 5.04 21.81 3.86
CA MET A 301 4.11 21.68 2.73
C MET A 301 4.83 21.85 1.38
N GLU A 302 5.78 22.79 1.25
CA GLU A 302 6.64 22.92 0.07
C GLU A 302 7.49 21.68 -0.16
N ALA A 303 8.07 21.09 0.90
CA ALA A 303 8.82 19.83 0.80
C ALA A 303 7.92 18.66 0.32
N LEU A 304 6.67 18.61 0.73
CA LEU A 304 5.69 17.64 0.24
C LEU A 304 5.37 17.83 -1.26
N GLU A 305 5.29 19.07 -1.75
CA GLU A 305 5.14 19.36 -3.18
C GLU A 305 6.34 18.87 -4.00
N VAL A 306 7.55 18.99 -3.48
CA VAL A 306 8.74 18.41 -4.10
C VAL A 306 8.67 16.89 -4.08
N ALA A 307 8.35 16.30 -2.94
CA ALA A 307 8.27 14.86 -2.75
C ALA A 307 7.25 14.19 -3.68
N VAL A 308 6.06 14.78 -3.84
CA VAL A 308 5.02 14.21 -4.70
C VAL A 308 5.44 14.19 -6.18
N LYS A 309 6.17 15.20 -6.65
CA LYS A 309 6.73 15.24 -8.01
C LYS A 309 7.74 14.13 -8.23
N ILE A 310 8.62 13.91 -7.26
CA ILE A 310 9.62 12.83 -7.31
C ILE A 310 8.94 11.47 -7.26
N SER A 311 7.92 11.28 -6.41
CA SER A 311 7.21 10.00 -6.29
C SER A 311 6.53 9.54 -7.58
N ALA A 312 6.27 10.47 -8.50
CA ALA A 312 5.59 10.23 -9.77
C ALA A 312 6.48 10.53 -10.99
N GLU A 313 7.81 10.50 -10.85
CA GLU A 313 8.74 10.80 -11.95
C GLU A 313 8.59 9.83 -13.15
N ASN A 314 8.03 8.65 -12.95
CA ASN A 314 7.77 7.67 -14.00
C ASN A 314 6.51 8.01 -14.86
N ILE A 315 5.69 8.95 -14.43
CA ILE A 315 4.57 9.44 -15.24
C ILE A 315 5.15 10.28 -16.38
N LYS A 316 4.99 9.75 -17.60
CA LYS A 316 5.35 10.48 -18.83
C LYS A 316 4.22 11.43 -19.18
N GLY A 317 4.58 12.63 -19.64
CA GLY A 317 3.64 13.60 -20.20
C GLY A 317 3.68 13.61 -21.74
N PHE A 318 3.04 14.63 -22.31
CA PHE A 318 2.96 14.87 -23.74
C PHE A 318 3.56 16.23 -24.09
N GLY A 319 4.19 16.32 -25.27
CA GLY A 319 4.80 17.55 -25.78
C GLY A 319 3.75 18.56 -26.33
N TRP A 320 4.25 19.64 -26.92
CA TRP A 320 3.40 20.71 -27.49
C TRP A 320 2.61 20.29 -28.72
N ASP A 321 3.00 19.21 -29.35
CA ASP A 321 2.33 18.58 -30.50
C ASP A 321 1.06 17.80 -30.15
N THR A 322 0.79 17.64 -28.86
CA THR A 322 -0.33 16.85 -28.36
C THR A 322 -1.21 17.68 -27.44
N GLU A 323 -2.46 17.88 -27.82
CA GLU A 323 -3.48 18.44 -26.93
C GLU A 323 -4.03 17.34 -26.01
N VAL A 324 -4.02 17.62 -24.70
CA VAL A 324 -4.45 16.66 -23.67
C VAL A 324 -5.66 17.21 -22.92
N LEU A 325 -6.78 16.53 -23.02
CA LEU A 325 -7.94 16.79 -22.17
C LEU A 325 -7.91 15.85 -20.96
N ILE A 326 -7.85 16.43 -19.76
CA ILE A 326 -7.86 15.71 -18.48
C ILE A 326 -9.23 15.89 -17.84
N ALA A 327 -10.08 14.87 -17.93
CA ALA A 327 -11.42 14.86 -17.36
C ALA A 327 -11.41 14.15 -16.00
N CYS A 328 -11.69 14.91 -14.94
CA CYS A 328 -11.71 14.38 -13.56
C CYS A 328 -13.15 13.99 -13.19
N ASP A 329 -13.34 12.72 -12.90
CA ASP A 329 -14.60 12.20 -12.35
C ASP A 329 -14.70 12.58 -10.87
N VAL A 330 -15.70 13.40 -10.53
CA VAL A 330 -16.02 13.81 -9.16
C VAL A 330 -17.43 13.35 -8.75
N SER A 331 -18.00 12.40 -9.49
CA SER A 331 -19.33 11.84 -9.20
C SER A 331 -19.41 11.17 -7.83
N GLY A 332 -20.63 10.92 -7.35
CA GLY A 332 -20.90 10.38 -6.03
C GLY A 332 -20.23 9.03 -5.74
N SER A 333 -20.08 8.14 -6.74
CA SER A 333 -19.38 6.86 -6.58
C SER A 333 -17.89 7.02 -6.27
N MET A 334 -17.28 8.11 -6.73
CA MET A 334 -15.87 8.44 -6.46
C MET A 334 -15.62 8.99 -5.05
N GLN A 335 -16.66 9.33 -4.31
CA GLN A 335 -16.56 9.82 -2.93
C GLN A 335 -16.34 8.72 -1.89
N SER A 336 -16.21 7.48 -2.33
CA SER A 336 -15.92 6.35 -1.46
C SER A 336 -14.50 6.42 -0.88
N PRO A 337 -14.31 6.20 0.44
CA PRO A 337 -12.98 6.17 1.04
C PRO A 337 -12.15 5.00 0.51
N VAL A 338 -10.86 5.21 0.32
CA VAL A 338 -9.91 4.20 -0.21
C VAL A 338 -9.78 2.99 0.72
N SER A 339 -10.07 3.17 1.99
CA SER A 339 -10.20 2.11 3.00
C SER A 339 -11.06 2.59 4.17
N PRO A 340 -11.62 1.69 5.02
CA PRO A 340 -12.58 2.06 6.07
C PRO A 340 -12.12 3.15 7.04
N LYS A 341 -10.80 3.30 7.23
CA LYS A 341 -10.20 4.32 8.11
C LYS A 341 -9.53 5.47 7.35
N SER A 342 -9.65 5.50 6.03
CA SER A 342 -8.99 6.51 5.20
C SER A 342 -9.84 7.78 5.11
N LYS A 343 -9.17 8.94 5.22
CA LYS A 343 -9.73 10.24 4.86
C LYS A 343 -9.51 10.58 3.38
N ILE A 344 -8.77 9.73 2.64
CA ILE A 344 -8.55 9.86 1.20
C ILE A 344 -9.66 9.11 0.49
N LEU A 345 -10.29 9.77 -0.45
CA LEU A 345 -11.39 9.27 -1.27
C LEU A 345 -10.87 8.78 -2.63
N SER A 346 -11.67 8.01 -3.34
CA SER A 346 -11.29 7.51 -4.67
C SER A 346 -11.05 8.65 -5.65
N TYR A 347 -11.85 9.71 -5.64
CA TYR A 347 -11.61 10.86 -6.51
C TYR A 347 -10.35 11.65 -6.13
N ASP A 348 -9.89 11.64 -4.89
CA ASP A 348 -8.61 12.24 -4.52
C ASP A 348 -7.44 11.58 -5.27
N ILE A 349 -7.52 10.25 -5.47
CA ILE A 349 -6.53 9.52 -6.27
C ILE A 349 -6.62 9.96 -7.74
N GLY A 350 -7.83 10.05 -8.28
CA GLY A 350 -8.07 10.54 -9.64
C GLY A 350 -7.54 11.94 -9.86
N LEU A 351 -7.87 12.88 -8.95
CA LEU A 351 -7.38 14.25 -9.00
C LEU A 351 -5.85 14.33 -8.85
N MET A 352 -5.25 13.51 -7.98
CA MET A 352 -3.79 13.43 -7.87
C MET A 352 -3.14 13.01 -9.17
N LEU A 353 -3.65 11.96 -9.82
CA LEU A 353 -3.14 11.50 -11.11
C LEU A 353 -3.33 12.56 -12.19
N ALA A 354 -4.48 13.23 -12.21
CA ALA A 354 -4.77 14.32 -13.15
C ALA A 354 -3.77 15.48 -12.99
N MET A 355 -3.50 15.93 -11.77
CA MET A 355 -2.58 17.03 -11.51
C MET A 355 -1.12 16.64 -11.80
N LEU A 356 -0.75 15.39 -11.52
CA LEU A 356 0.57 14.87 -11.88
C LEU A 356 0.74 14.82 -13.40
N LEU A 357 -0.24 14.32 -14.14
CA LEU A 357 -0.22 14.30 -15.59
C LEU A 357 -0.18 15.72 -16.17
N LYS A 358 -1.04 16.63 -15.67
CA LYS A 358 -1.02 18.04 -16.07
C LYS A 358 0.37 18.65 -15.90
N SER A 359 1.04 18.39 -14.79
CA SER A 359 2.39 18.93 -14.53
C SER A 359 3.46 18.42 -15.50
N ARG A 360 3.16 17.39 -16.30
CA ARG A 360 4.05 16.75 -17.28
C ARG A 360 3.66 17.02 -18.74
N CYS A 361 2.49 17.62 -18.96
CA CYS A 361 2.00 17.95 -20.31
C CYS A 361 2.25 19.42 -20.61
N ALA A 362 2.76 19.70 -21.81
CA ALA A 362 2.98 21.07 -22.26
C ALA A 362 1.67 21.78 -22.60
N ASN A 363 0.70 21.06 -23.17
CA ASN A 363 -0.61 21.59 -23.57
C ASN A 363 -1.72 20.71 -22.98
N ALA A 364 -2.27 21.09 -21.81
CA ALA A 364 -3.31 20.32 -21.14
C ALA A 364 -4.45 21.19 -20.61
N ILE A 365 -5.65 20.86 -21.04
CA ILE A 365 -6.92 21.39 -20.52
C ILE A 365 -7.39 20.44 -19.42
N THR A 366 -7.75 21.00 -18.26
CA THR A 366 -8.27 20.20 -17.14
C THR A 366 -9.70 20.63 -16.83
N GLY A 367 -10.53 19.67 -16.49
CA GLY A 367 -11.88 19.92 -16.03
C GLY A 367 -12.41 18.78 -15.17
N MET A 368 -13.59 18.95 -14.65
CA MET A 368 -14.30 17.96 -13.85
C MET A 368 -15.69 17.73 -14.39
N PHE A 369 -16.22 16.55 -14.14
CA PHE A 369 -17.58 16.20 -14.51
C PHE A 369 -18.31 15.45 -13.38
N GLY A 370 -19.60 15.69 -13.35
CA GLY A 370 -20.62 15.02 -12.58
C GLY A 370 -21.89 15.02 -13.43
N ASP A 371 -22.93 15.78 -13.07
CA ASP A 371 -24.12 16.02 -13.92
C ASP A 371 -23.78 16.82 -15.18
N LYS A 372 -22.74 17.63 -15.13
CA LYS A 372 -22.25 18.46 -16.24
C LYS A 372 -20.73 18.55 -16.22
N TRP A 373 -20.16 18.94 -17.37
CA TRP A 373 -18.74 19.23 -17.53
C TRP A 373 -18.42 20.70 -17.15
N LYS A 374 -17.25 20.89 -16.53
CA LYS A 374 -16.70 22.22 -16.27
C LYS A 374 -15.19 22.24 -16.41
N ILE A 375 -14.67 23.16 -17.23
CA ILE A 375 -13.23 23.43 -17.31
C ILE A 375 -12.78 24.12 -16.01
N VAL A 376 -11.69 23.63 -15.42
CA VAL A 376 -11.07 24.17 -14.22
C VAL A 376 -9.63 24.53 -14.52
N ASN A 377 -9.36 25.82 -14.62
CA ASN A 377 -8.00 26.31 -14.80
C ASN A 377 -7.26 26.28 -13.48
N VAL A 378 -6.16 25.54 -13.44
CA VAL A 378 -5.25 25.46 -12.31
C VAL A 378 -3.82 25.64 -12.78
N PRO A 379 -2.93 26.20 -11.94
CA PRO A 379 -1.50 26.29 -12.26
C PRO A 379 -0.88 24.94 -12.54
N THR A 380 0.19 24.89 -13.34
CA THR A 380 0.99 23.67 -13.56
C THR A 380 1.87 23.31 -12.36
N ARG A 381 2.07 24.24 -11.44
CA ARG A 381 2.80 24.04 -10.18
C ARG A 381 1.82 23.91 -9.02
N GLY A 382 2.26 23.28 -7.94
CA GLY A 382 1.42 23.11 -6.75
C GLY A 382 0.43 21.94 -6.90
N ILE A 383 0.93 20.72 -7.08
CA ILE A 383 0.10 19.51 -7.31
C ILE A 383 -0.89 19.29 -6.17
N LEU A 384 -0.40 19.29 -4.92
CA LEU A 384 -1.23 19.04 -3.73
C LEU A 384 -2.22 20.19 -3.50
N ALA A 385 -1.77 21.42 -3.68
CA ALA A 385 -2.62 22.60 -3.57
C ALA A 385 -3.72 22.61 -4.64
N ASN A 386 -3.41 22.18 -5.87
CA ASN A 386 -4.40 22.09 -6.96
C ASN A 386 -5.45 21.01 -6.68
N VAL A 387 -5.05 19.84 -6.15
CA VAL A 387 -6.01 18.79 -5.74
C VAL A 387 -6.97 19.33 -4.69
N ASP A 388 -6.47 20.07 -3.71
CA ASP A 388 -7.30 20.66 -2.67
C ASP A 388 -8.23 21.77 -3.22
N ALA A 389 -7.77 22.54 -4.23
CA ALA A 389 -8.60 23.51 -4.93
C ALA A 389 -9.75 22.85 -5.72
N PHE A 390 -9.50 21.72 -6.38
CA PHE A 390 -10.55 20.95 -7.05
C PHE A 390 -11.57 20.40 -6.05
N TYR A 391 -11.09 19.84 -4.95
CA TYR A 391 -11.94 19.32 -3.89
C TYR A 391 -12.97 20.35 -3.39
N LYS A 392 -12.56 21.60 -3.24
CA LYS A 392 -13.46 22.68 -2.79
C LYS A 392 -14.53 23.06 -3.83
N ARG A 393 -14.39 22.61 -5.06
CA ARG A 393 -15.24 22.96 -6.20
C ARG A 393 -16.08 21.80 -6.74
N GLU A 394 -15.98 20.60 -6.16
CA GLU A 394 -16.65 19.39 -6.63
C GLU A 394 -18.17 19.56 -6.80
N GLY A 395 -18.82 20.24 -5.88
CA GLY A 395 -20.26 20.51 -5.91
C GLY A 395 -20.72 21.39 -7.08
N GLU A 396 -19.81 22.05 -7.82
CA GLU A 396 -20.17 22.92 -8.94
C GLU A 396 -20.71 22.15 -10.17
N VAL A 397 -20.45 20.84 -10.25
CA VAL A 397 -20.85 20.01 -11.41
C VAL A 397 -21.90 18.96 -11.09
N GLY A 398 -22.32 18.81 -9.82
CA GLY A 398 -23.24 17.77 -9.37
C GLY A 398 -22.56 16.41 -9.22
N TYR A 399 -23.34 15.37 -8.92
CA TYR A 399 -22.81 14.09 -8.46
C TYR A 399 -23.21 12.87 -9.31
N ALA A 400 -23.95 13.04 -10.41
CA ALA A 400 -24.18 11.97 -11.38
C ALA A 400 -22.92 11.72 -12.25
N THR A 401 -22.93 10.67 -13.06
CA THR A 401 -21.81 10.33 -13.94
C THR A 401 -22.21 10.56 -15.40
N ASN A 402 -22.26 11.81 -15.84
CA ASN A 402 -22.54 12.20 -17.22
C ASN A 402 -21.20 12.57 -17.90
N GLY A 403 -20.54 11.60 -18.49
CA GLY A 403 -19.23 11.75 -19.13
C GLY A 403 -19.27 12.00 -20.64
N TYR A 404 -20.44 12.36 -21.21
CA TYR A 404 -20.58 12.60 -22.65
C TYR A 404 -20.48 14.09 -23.00
#